data_1eabd80e7a3288b61dcb32d6d1c7a004
#
_entry.id   1eabd80e7a3288b61dcb32d6d1c7a004
#
_cell.length_a   1.000
_cell.length_b   1.000
_cell.length_c   1.000
_cell.angle_alpha   90.00
_cell.angle_beta   90.00
_cell.angle_gamma   90.00
#
_symmetry.space_group_name_H-M   'P 1'
#
loop_
_entity.id
_entity.type
_entity.pdbx_description
1 polymer ?
#
loop_
_entity_poly.entity_id
_entity_poly.type
_entity_poly.pdbx_seq_one_letter_code
_entity_poly.pdbx_strand_id
1 'polypeptide(L)' 'MPADAVVLSAEEASVLSDRVYEVRCAAEDMATALEEGAGVAELRELCDAVMRAARAADGWR' A
#
# COMPACT_ATOMS: atom_id res chain seq x y z
N MET A 1 4.62 16.38 -24.66
CA MET A 1 3.90 15.54 -23.70
C MET A 1 4.51 14.16 -23.67
N PRO A 2 4.77 13.57 -22.49
CA PRO A 2 5.32 12.21 -22.45
C PRO A 2 4.35 11.24 -23.14
N ALA A 3 4.87 10.33 -23.95
CA ALA A 3 4.05 9.38 -24.69
C ALA A 3 3.37 8.36 -23.77
N ASP A 4 3.90 8.20 -22.57
CA ASP A 4 3.41 7.26 -21.56
C ASP A 4 2.55 7.94 -20.47
N ALA A 5 2.20 9.21 -20.66
CA ALA A 5 1.31 9.89 -19.73
C ALA A 5 -0.09 9.29 -19.80
N VAL A 6 -0.54 8.75 -18.68
CA VAL A 6 -1.88 8.15 -18.55
C VAL A 6 -2.78 9.11 -17.81
N VAL A 7 -3.89 9.48 -18.44
CA VAL A 7 -4.92 10.28 -17.80
C VAL A 7 -5.96 9.34 -17.20
N LEU A 8 -6.09 9.36 -15.88
CA LEU A 8 -7.04 8.53 -15.16
C LEU A 8 -8.42 9.20 -15.14
N SER A 9 -9.47 8.38 -15.27
CA SER A 9 -10.83 8.85 -15.00
C SER A 9 -10.99 9.11 -13.50
N ALA A 10 -12.04 9.82 -13.10
CA ALA A 10 -12.32 10.07 -11.68
C ALA A 10 -12.51 8.75 -10.91
N GLU A 11 -13.19 7.77 -11.52
CA GLU A 11 -13.36 6.45 -10.90
C GLU A 11 -12.05 5.71 -10.74
N GLU A 12 -11.22 5.70 -11.77
CA GLU A 12 -9.92 5.05 -11.73
C GLU A 12 -9.01 5.70 -10.68
N ALA A 13 -9.01 7.02 -10.62
CA ALA A 13 -8.23 7.75 -9.63
C ALA A 13 -8.69 7.43 -8.20
N SER A 14 -10.01 7.29 -7.99
CA SER A 14 -10.57 6.93 -6.70
C SER A 14 -10.16 5.52 -6.28
N VAL A 15 -10.25 4.54 -7.18
CA VAL A 15 -9.84 3.17 -6.90
C VAL A 15 -8.36 3.10 -6.56
N LEU A 16 -7.53 3.74 -7.36
CA LEU A 16 -6.09 3.77 -7.13
C LEU A 16 -5.75 4.45 -5.81
N SER A 17 -6.41 5.56 -5.50
CA SER A 17 -6.24 6.28 -4.24
C SER A 17 -6.53 5.38 -3.03
N ASP A 18 -7.63 4.60 -3.10
CA ASP A 18 -7.99 3.67 -2.03
C ASP A 18 -6.92 2.58 -1.85
N ARG A 19 -6.39 2.06 -2.95
CA ARG A 19 -5.34 1.05 -2.90
C ARG A 19 -4.04 1.59 -2.30
N VAL A 20 -3.66 2.79 -2.69
CA VAL A 20 -2.48 3.48 -2.14
C VAL A 20 -2.67 3.77 -0.65
N TYR A 21 -3.87 4.19 -0.25
CA TYR A 21 -4.19 4.42 1.15
C TYR A 21 -4.03 3.15 1.99
N GLU A 22 -4.47 2.00 1.48
CA GLU A 22 -4.31 0.71 2.16
C GLU A 22 -2.82 0.37 2.39
N VAL A 23 -1.98 0.61 1.39
CA VAL A 23 -0.52 0.41 1.52
C VAL A 23 0.04 1.32 2.61
N ARG A 24 -0.37 2.56 2.60
CA ARG A 24 0.09 3.55 3.60
C ARG A 24 -0.31 3.15 5.01
N CYS A 25 -1.55 2.72 5.21
CA CYS A 25 -2.02 2.27 6.52
C CYS A 25 -1.23 1.05 7.00
N ALA A 26 -1.01 0.08 6.13
CA ALA A 26 -0.24 -1.11 6.48
C ALA A 26 1.21 -0.75 6.85
N ALA A 27 1.83 0.17 6.12
CA ALA A 27 3.17 0.65 6.41
C ALA A 27 3.24 1.41 7.74
N GLU A 28 2.25 2.23 8.04
CA GLU A 28 2.17 2.96 9.32
C GLU A 28 2.00 2.00 10.49
N ASP A 29 1.19 0.95 10.35
CA ASP A 29 1.03 -0.08 11.37
C ASP A 29 2.36 -0.78 11.66
N MET A 30 3.13 -1.06 10.63
CA MET A 30 4.45 -1.66 10.77
C MET A 30 5.41 -0.72 11.50
N ALA A 31 5.41 0.56 11.15
CA ALA A 31 6.25 1.55 11.80
C ALA A 31 5.91 1.68 13.30
N THR A 32 4.62 1.70 13.63
CA THR A 32 4.14 1.74 15.00
C THR A 32 4.59 0.51 15.78
N ALA A 33 4.47 -0.67 15.18
CA ALA A 33 4.90 -1.92 15.81
C ALA A 33 6.41 -1.93 16.11
N LEU A 34 7.21 -1.39 15.20
CA LEU A 34 8.65 -1.24 15.42
C LEU A 34 8.95 -0.32 16.61
N GLU A 35 8.25 0.79 16.71
CA GLU A 35 8.40 1.71 17.84
C GLU A 35 8.00 1.08 19.16
N GLU A 36 6.99 0.22 19.16
CA GLU A 36 6.50 -0.48 20.34
C GLU A 36 7.35 -1.70 20.72
N GLY A 37 8.34 -2.04 19.92
CA GLY A 37 9.23 -3.16 20.20
C GLY A 37 8.64 -4.51 19.83
N ALA A 38 7.85 -4.59 18.78
CA ALA A 38 7.25 -5.83 18.31
C ALA A 38 8.30 -6.89 17.95
N GLY A 39 7.95 -8.14 18.18
CA GLY A 39 8.81 -9.27 17.86
C GLY A 39 8.89 -9.55 16.37
N VAL A 40 9.88 -10.36 15.97
CA VAL A 40 10.13 -10.69 14.56
C VAL A 40 8.91 -11.34 13.89
N ALA A 41 8.20 -12.21 14.60
CA ALA A 41 7.01 -12.88 14.04
C ALA A 41 5.92 -11.88 13.69
N GLU A 42 5.63 -10.93 14.57
CA GLU A 42 4.64 -9.87 14.33
C GLU A 42 5.07 -8.95 13.19
N LEU A 43 6.34 -8.57 13.16
CA LEU A 43 6.88 -7.75 12.08
C LEU A 43 6.77 -8.42 10.71
N ARG A 44 6.97 -9.75 10.66
CA ARG A 44 6.78 -10.51 9.42
C ARG A 44 5.34 -10.48 8.93
N GLU A 45 4.38 -10.64 9.83
CA GLU A 45 2.96 -10.58 9.49
C GLU A 45 2.59 -9.20 8.95
N LEU A 46 3.09 -8.15 9.58
CA LEU A 46 2.86 -6.77 9.13
C LEU A 46 3.53 -6.50 7.78
N CYS A 47 4.74 -7.01 7.58
CA CYS A 47 5.43 -6.92 6.30
C CYS A 47 4.64 -7.61 5.19
N ASP A 48 4.11 -8.81 5.46
CA ASP A 48 3.26 -9.52 4.51
C ASP A 48 2.00 -8.73 4.16
N ALA A 49 1.41 -8.04 5.13
CA ALA A 49 0.25 -7.18 4.90
C ALA A 49 0.60 -6.01 3.99
N VAL A 50 1.76 -5.37 4.20
CA VAL A 50 2.25 -4.30 3.32
C VAL A 50 2.44 -4.82 1.90
N MET A 51 3.05 -5.98 1.74
CA MET A 51 3.29 -6.57 0.42
C MET A 51 1.99 -6.93 -0.30
N ARG A 52 1.00 -7.47 0.41
CA ARG A 52 -0.30 -7.76 -0.18
C ARG A 52 -1.01 -6.49 -0.65
N ALA A 53 -0.99 -5.45 0.17
CA ALA A 53 -1.56 -4.15 -0.19
C ALA A 53 -0.83 -3.54 -1.39
N ALA A 54 0.49 -3.64 -1.43
CA ALA A 54 1.30 -3.15 -2.54
C ALA A 54 0.97 -3.88 -3.85
N ARG A 55 0.80 -5.19 -3.80
CA ARG A 55 0.41 -5.99 -4.97
C ARG A 55 -1.00 -5.62 -5.47
N ALA A 56 -1.92 -5.39 -4.54
CA ALA A 56 -3.27 -4.95 -4.89
C ALA A 56 -3.24 -3.57 -5.55
N ALA A 57 -2.37 -2.67 -5.09
CA ALA A 57 -2.20 -1.35 -5.69
C ALA A 57 -1.57 -1.45 -7.09
N ASP A 58 -0.60 -2.34 -7.27
CA ASP A 58 0.07 -2.55 -8.55
C ASP A 58 -0.88 -3.18 -9.58
N GLY A 59 -1.75 -4.09 -9.16
CA GLY A 59 -2.71 -4.77 -10.01
C GLY A 59 -4.11 -4.17 -9.99
N TRP A 60 -4.26 -2.88 -9.72
CA TRP A 60 -5.55 -2.22 -9.54
C TRP A 60 -6.45 -2.20 -10.78
N ARG A 61 -5.89 -2.40 -11.95
CA ARG A 61 -6.65 -2.55 -13.20
C ARG A 61 -7.09 -4.02 -13.38
#